data_ff4e5a8115683d6c9578d4280249d37a
#
_entry.id   ff4e5a8115683d6c9578d4280249d37a
#
_cell.length_a   1.000
_cell.length_b   1.000
_cell.length_c   1.000
_cell.angle_alpha   90.00
_cell.angle_beta   90.00
_cell.angle_gamma   90.00
#
_symmetry.space_group_name_H-M   'P 1'
#
loop_
_entity.id
_entity.type
_entity.pdbx_description
1 polymer ?
#
loop_
_entity_poly.entity_id
_entity_poly.type
_entity_poly.pdbx_seq_one_letter_code
_entity_poly.pdbx_strand_id
1 'polypeptide(L)'
;MPKARRRVRIKTPPLLFDATQRVIARIQRNVDGAFLTYWTSTSGSVCDNDVMALHELLQSLGPQKQLTLFVKSDGGSGMASLRLVHLMRRYAKRVTVLAPLNCASAATMLALGADTIQMGPLSFLTAVDTSLEHDLSPLDHTNNLVAVSHDEVERVIRLWKETGRGAGVNPYQELYKYLHPLVIGALDRASSLSLMLCREILGYHMRDAKKIERISRRLNSSYPAHQYPITSREARALGLDVKDLDPVRDGLLQELNLLYSEMGQRAITDYDELNHHDNEITNILEGRGLQVFYQVEKDWHYRKEERRWVPMNDVSAWYKSRRKAGRVIKTKFHIR
;
A
#
# COMPACT_ATOMS: atom_id res chain seq x y z
N MET A 1 12.13 -5.04 50.97
CA MET A 1 10.95 -4.35 50.46
C MET A 1 10.98 -4.40 48.93
N PRO A 2 9.97 -4.92 48.25
CA PRO A 2 9.97 -4.90 46.80
C PRO A 2 9.83 -3.44 46.30
N LYS A 3 10.78 -2.97 45.49
CA LYS A 3 10.73 -1.67 44.84
C LYS A 3 9.43 -1.60 44.05
N ALA A 4 8.56 -0.62 44.35
CA ALA A 4 7.37 -0.36 43.57
C ALA A 4 7.75 -0.25 42.08
N ARG A 5 7.24 -1.16 41.24
CA ARG A 5 7.41 -1.13 39.81
C ARG A 5 6.86 0.22 39.33
N ARG A 6 7.73 1.11 38.88
CA ARG A 6 7.34 2.35 38.20
C ARG A 6 6.40 1.96 37.07
N ARG A 7 5.14 2.40 37.10
CA ARG A 7 4.23 2.22 35.96
C ARG A 7 4.83 2.92 34.75
N VAL A 8 5.31 2.15 33.79
CA VAL A 8 5.82 2.67 32.53
C VAL A 8 4.64 3.32 31.79
N ARG A 9 4.80 4.59 31.42
CA ARG A 9 3.76 5.30 30.63
C ARG A 9 3.89 4.85 29.19
N ILE A 10 2.86 4.20 28.66
CA ILE A 10 2.81 3.77 27.25
C ILE A 10 2.79 5.02 26.37
N LYS A 11 3.71 5.06 25.40
CA LYS A 11 3.75 6.07 24.34
C LYS A 11 2.64 5.77 23.32
N THR A 12 2.00 6.81 22.83
CA THR A 12 0.94 6.70 21.83
C THR A 12 1.17 7.71 20.70
N PRO A 13 0.87 7.38 19.46
CA PRO A 13 0.95 8.33 18.36
C PRO A 13 -0.06 9.47 18.55
N PRO A 14 0.26 10.69 18.10
CA PRO A 14 -0.65 11.82 18.20
C PRO A 14 -1.85 11.63 17.25
N LEU A 15 -3.03 12.10 17.68
CA LEU A 15 -4.22 12.18 16.83
C LEU A 15 -4.41 13.62 16.37
N LEU A 16 -4.09 13.91 15.10
CA LEU A 16 -4.05 15.27 14.55
C LEU A 16 -5.28 15.61 13.70
N PHE A 17 -6.44 15.02 14.01
CA PHE A 17 -7.68 15.18 13.25
C PHE A 17 -7.99 16.63 12.89
N ASP A 18 -7.94 17.56 13.86
CA ASP A 18 -8.27 18.96 13.59
C ASP A 18 -7.25 19.67 12.68
N ALA A 19 -5.99 19.27 12.75
CA ALA A 19 -4.94 19.78 11.87
C ALA A 19 -5.13 19.28 10.45
N THR A 20 -5.33 17.97 10.27
CA THR A 20 -5.55 17.36 8.94
C THR A 20 -6.81 17.90 8.30
N GLN A 21 -7.91 18.08 9.04
CA GLN A 21 -9.16 18.66 8.52
C GLN A 21 -8.99 20.10 8.02
N ARG A 22 -8.14 20.92 8.68
CA ARG A 22 -7.85 22.28 8.17
C ARG A 22 -7.15 22.24 6.81
N VAL A 23 -6.19 21.33 6.63
CA VAL A 23 -5.46 21.16 5.36
C VAL A 23 -6.41 20.60 4.29
N ILE A 24 -7.19 19.58 4.62
CA ILE A 24 -8.19 18.98 3.73
C ILE A 24 -9.19 20.04 3.24
N ALA A 25 -9.65 20.92 4.12
CA ALA A 25 -10.55 22.00 3.71
C ALA A 25 -9.90 22.99 2.73
N ARG A 26 -8.58 23.21 2.82
CA ARG A 26 -7.82 24.04 1.85
C ARG A 26 -7.67 23.30 0.52
N ILE A 27 -7.32 22.02 0.55
CA ILE A 27 -7.19 21.19 -0.67
C ILE A 27 -8.54 21.11 -1.39
N GLN A 28 -9.64 20.89 -0.66
CA GLN A 28 -10.99 20.77 -1.23
C GLN A 28 -11.40 21.99 -2.09
N ARG A 29 -10.89 23.19 -1.79
CA ARG A 29 -11.15 24.40 -2.57
C ARG A 29 -10.35 24.44 -3.90
N ASN A 30 -9.32 23.63 -4.02
CA ASN A 30 -8.37 23.60 -5.13
C ASN A 30 -8.50 22.33 -6.00
N VAL A 31 -9.49 21.49 -5.72
CA VAL A 31 -9.74 20.25 -6.48
C VAL A 31 -11.19 20.18 -6.93
N ASP A 32 -11.44 19.53 -8.04
CA ASP A 32 -12.78 19.28 -8.53
C ASP A 32 -13.40 18.06 -7.83
N GLY A 33 -14.67 18.18 -7.47
CA GLY A 33 -15.44 17.12 -6.83
C GLY A 33 -15.06 16.86 -5.38
N ALA A 34 -15.34 15.67 -4.89
CA ALA A 34 -15.00 15.29 -3.52
C ALA A 34 -13.52 14.91 -3.40
N PHE A 35 -12.90 15.26 -2.27
CA PHE A 35 -11.52 14.91 -1.95
C PHE A 35 -11.47 13.87 -0.83
N LEU A 36 -10.71 12.81 -1.06
CA LEU A 36 -10.38 11.78 -0.09
C LEU A 36 -8.87 11.55 -0.06
N THR A 37 -8.40 10.95 1.02
CA THR A 37 -7.01 10.54 1.18
C THR A 37 -6.92 9.04 1.40
N TYR A 38 -5.84 8.46 0.91
CA TYR A 38 -5.37 7.10 1.18
C TYR A 38 -3.87 7.16 1.47
N TRP A 39 -3.51 7.01 2.72
CA TRP A 39 -2.13 7.10 3.17
C TRP A 39 -1.76 5.89 4.01
N THR A 40 -0.54 5.36 3.81
CA THR A 40 0.02 4.33 4.68
C THR A 40 1.38 4.75 5.20
N SER A 41 1.71 4.36 6.45
CA SER A 41 3.08 4.42 6.98
C SER A 41 3.96 3.40 6.25
N THR A 42 5.24 3.34 6.59
CA THR A 42 6.17 2.32 6.07
C THR A 42 5.82 0.90 6.54
N SER A 43 5.13 0.77 7.68
CA SER A 43 4.63 -0.50 8.22
C SER A 43 3.22 -0.83 7.73
N GLY A 44 2.54 0.13 7.10
CA GLY A 44 1.20 -0.03 6.56
C GLY A 44 1.21 -0.57 5.13
N SER A 45 0.11 -1.18 4.73
CA SER A 45 -0.03 -1.73 3.38
C SER A 45 -1.47 -1.67 2.89
N VAL A 46 -1.64 -1.69 1.58
CA VAL A 46 -2.97 -1.85 0.95
C VAL A 46 -3.54 -3.20 1.34
N CYS A 47 -4.70 -3.21 2.01
CA CYS A 47 -5.32 -4.43 2.50
C CYS A 47 -6.85 -4.45 2.32
N ASP A 48 -7.46 -5.62 2.50
CA ASP A 48 -8.90 -5.79 2.30
C ASP A 48 -9.76 -4.95 3.26
N ASN A 49 -9.26 -4.68 4.45
CA ASN A 49 -9.97 -3.86 5.43
C ASN A 49 -10.10 -2.39 5.00
N ASP A 50 -9.16 -1.90 4.18
CA ASP A 50 -9.21 -0.55 3.61
C ASP A 50 -10.47 -0.34 2.75
N VAL A 51 -10.99 -1.41 2.14
CA VAL A 51 -12.22 -1.36 1.34
C VAL A 51 -13.42 -0.95 2.21
N MET A 52 -13.50 -1.48 3.43
CA MET A 52 -14.54 -1.09 4.38
C MET A 52 -14.35 0.34 4.88
N ALA A 53 -13.09 0.73 5.13
CA ALA A 53 -12.77 2.10 5.53
C ALA A 53 -13.12 3.11 4.43
N LEU A 54 -12.79 2.82 3.17
CA LEU A 54 -13.15 3.66 2.03
C LEU A 54 -14.68 3.70 1.82
N HIS A 55 -15.36 2.56 1.97
CA HIS A 55 -16.82 2.50 1.86
C HIS A 55 -17.52 3.42 2.85
N GLU A 56 -17.07 3.46 4.10
CA GLU A 56 -17.60 4.36 5.13
C GLU A 56 -17.49 5.84 4.71
N LEU A 57 -16.35 6.24 4.14
CA LEU A 57 -16.15 7.59 3.62
C LEU A 57 -17.06 7.88 2.42
N LEU A 58 -17.12 6.97 1.47
CA LEU A 58 -17.93 7.13 0.26
C LEU A 58 -19.43 7.16 0.56
N GLN A 59 -19.89 6.35 1.53
CA GLN A 59 -21.29 6.42 2.00
C GLN A 59 -21.62 7.80 2.56
N SER A 60 -20.70 8.42 3.31
CA SER A 60 -20.92 9.75 3.86
C SER A 60 -20.95 10.85 2.79
N LEU A 61 -20.29 10.62 1.65
CA LEU A 61 -20.24 11.56 0.53
C LEU A 61 -21.41 11.40 -0.44
N GLY A 62 -21.94 10.19 -0.55
CA GLY A 62 -22.91 9.83 -1.61
C GLY A 62 -22.31 9.86 -3.03
N PRO A 63 -23.13 9.70 -4.09
CA PRO A 63 -22.67 9.69 -5.47
C PRO A 63 -22.02 11.01 -5.89
N GLN A 64 -20.89 10.93 -6.60
CA GLN A 64 -20.10 12.09 -7.04
C GLN A 64 -19.99 12.13 -8.57
N LYS A 65 -19.91 13.33 -9.14
CA LYS A 65 -19.49 13.51 -10.54
C LYS A 65 -17.99 13.23 -10.69
N GLN A 66 -17.20 13.70 -9.74
CA GLN A 66 -15.75 13.54 -9.70
C GLN A 66 -15.28 13.29 -8.28
N LEU A 67 -14.33 12.35 -8.16
CA LEU A 67 -13.62 12.02 -6.93
C LEU A 67 -12.13 12.26 -7.15
N THR A 68 -11.51 12.99 -6.25
CA THR A 68 -10.07 13.20 -6.21
C THR A 68 -9.50 12.49 -5.00
N LEU A 69 -8.56 11.57 -5.23
CA LEU A 69 -7.94 10.76 -4.20
C LEU A 69 -6.45 11.08 -4.08
N PHE A 70 -6.01 11.59 -2.94
CA PHE A 70 -4.59 11.60 -2.58
C PHE A 70 -4.15 10.19 -2.22
N VAL A 71 -3.07 9.70 -2.83
CA VAL A 71 -2.48 8.39 -2.56
C VAL A 71 -1.00 8.53 -2.21
N LYS A 72 -0.62 7.94 -1.06
CA LYS A 72 0.77 7.71 -0.64
C LYS A 72 0.83 6.34 0.01
N SER A 73 1.52 5.38 -0.61
CA SER A 73 1.67 4.02 -0.08
C SER A 73 2.78 3.25 -0.80
N ASP A 74 3.42 2.33 -0.09
CA ASP A 74 4.43 1.42 -0.64
C ASP A 74 3.82 0.15 -1.27
N GLY A 75 2.49 -0.01 -1.19
CA GLY A 75 1.78 -1.11 -1.84
C GLY A 75 1.12 -2.08 -0.87
N GLY A 76 0.97 -3.33 -1.29
CA GLY A 76 0.29 -4.40 -0.56
C GLY A 76 -0.53 -5.31 -1.47
N SER A 77 -1.80 -5.54 -1.15
CA SER A 77 -2.69 -6.45 -1.89
C SER A 77 -3.23 -5.83 -3.18
N GLY A 78 -2.86 -6.38 -4.34
CA GLY A 78 -3.45 -6.01 -5.63
C GLY A 78 -4.95 -6.30 -5.73
N MET A 79 -5.42 -7.36 -5.07
CA MET A 79 -6.86 -7.69 -5.02
C MET A 79 -7.63 -6.62 -4.23
N ALA A 80 -7.07 -6.13 -3.14
CA ALA A 80 -7.65 -5.01 -2.40
C ALA A 80 -7.69 -3.74 -3.26
N SER A 81 -6.64 -3.47 -4.06
CA SER A 81 -6.61 -2.33 -4.99
C SER A 81 -7.73 -2.42 -6.02
N LEU A 82 -7.99 -3.59 -6.62
CA LEU A 82 -9.13 -3.78 -7.52
C LEU A 82 -10.46 -3.48 -6.81
N ARG A 83 -10.66 -3.98 -5.60
CA ARG A 83 -11.89 -3.74 -4.82
C ARG A 83 -12.07 -2.26 -4.47
N LEU A 84 -10.97 -1.56 -4.10
CA LEU A 84 -10.98 -0.12 -3.85
C LEU A 84 -11.34 0.67 -5.12
N VAL A 85 -10.74 0.32 -6.27
CA VAL A 85 -11.07 0.95 -7.57
C VAL A 85 -12.52 0.70 -7.93
N HIS A 86 -12.98 -0.55 -7.86
CA HIS A 86 -14.38 -0.90 -8.12
C HIS A 86 -15.35 -0.06 -7.27
N LEU A 87 -15.03 0.08 -5.98
CA LEU A 87 -15.83 0.85 -5.06
C LEU A 87 -15.87 2.34 -5.44
N MET A 88 -14.72 2.95 -5.72
CA MET A 88 -14.65 4.35 -6.18
C MET A 88 -15.47 4.57 -7.46
N ARG A 89 -15.39 3.64 -8.42
CA ARG A 89 -16.12 3.71 -9.69
C ARG A 89 -17.64 3.56 -9.54
N ARG A 90 -18.11 2.92 -8.47
CA ARG A 90 -19.54 2.89 -8.14
C ARG A 90 -20.06 4.21 -7.61
N TYR A 91 -19.20 5.01 -6.94
CA TYR A 91 -19.57 6.29 -6.35
C TYR A 91 -19.22 7.49 -7.21
N ALA A 92 -18.27 7.37 -8.14
CA ALA A 92 -17.81 8.49 -8.94
C ALA A 92 -17.74 8.16 -10.44
N LYS A 93 -18.21 9.11 -11.29
CA LYS A 93 -18.11 8.99 -12.75
C LYS A 93 -16.68 9.19 -13.26
N ARG A 94 -15.93 10.08 -12.61
CA ARG A 94 -14.50 10.36 -12.90
C ARG A 94 -13.69 10.27 -11.61
N VAL A 95 -12.50 9.71 -11.72
CA VAL A 95 -11.55 9.58 -10.62
C VAL A 95 -10.22 10.22 -11.02
N THR A 96 -9.70 11.10 -10.19
CA THR A 96 -8.36 11.65 -10.31
C THR A 96 -7.53 11.20 -9.11
N VAL A 97 -6.33 10.68 -9.36
CA VAL A 97 -5.37 10.37 -8.30
C VAL A 97 -4.32 11.48 -8.23
N LEU A 98 -4.07 11.97 -7.02
CA LEU A 98 -2.96 12.88 -6.71
C LEU A 98 -1.87 12.07 -6.00
N ALA A 99 -0.72 11.94 -6.64
CA ALA A 99 0.44 11.24 -6.13
C ALA A 99 1.60 12.22 -5.95
N PRO A 100 1.74 12.89 -4.79
CA PRO A 100 2.87 13.79 -4.55
C PRO A 100 4.16 13.06 -4.20
N LEU A 101 4.06 11.80 -3.76
CA LEU A 101 5.15 10.95 -3.28
C LEU A 101 5.05 9.53 -3.86
N ASN A 102 5.57 8.53 -3.12
CA ASN A 102 5.51 7.13 -3.50
C ASN A 102 4.07 6.62 -3.64
N CYS A 103 3.78 6.04 -4.78
CA CYS A 103 2.56 5.33 -5.08
C CYS A 103 2.95 4.00 -5.73
N ALA A 104 3.42 3.04 -4.90
CA ALA A 104 4.18 1.87 -5.34
C ALA A 104 3.37 0.58 -5.35
N SER A 105 3.73 -0.39 -6.20
CA SER A 105 3.17 -1.74 -6.23
C SER A 105 1.62 -1.73 -6.31
N ALA A 106 0.92 -2.29 -5.32
CA ALA A 106 -0.54 -2.27 -5.27
C ALA A 106 -1.13 -0.85 -5.25
N ALA A 107 -0.42 0.15 -4.71
CA ALA A 107 -0.84 1.54 -4.82
C ALA A 107 -0.70 2.08 -6.27
N THR A 108 0.29 1.61 -7.05
CA THR A 108 0.31 1.84 -8.52
C THR A 108 -0.97 1.28 -9.14
N MET A 109 -1.37 0.04 -8.80
CA MET A 109 -2.63 -0.54 -9.30
C MET A 109 -3.84 0.32 -8.92
N LEU A 110 -3.89 0.85 -7.69
CA LEU A 110 -4.93 1.77 -7.27
C LEU A 110 -4.96 3.04 -8.14
N ALA A 111 -3.79 3.63 -8.43
CA ALA A 111 -3.66 4.79 -9.30
C ALA A 111 -4.05 4.51 -10.76
N LEU A 112 -3.76 3.30 -11.27
CA LEU A 112 -4.21 2.87 -12.62
C LEU A 112 -5.73 2.89 -12.76
N GLY A 113 -6.48 2.84 -11.66
CA GLY A 113 -7.94 2.98 -11.66
C GLY A 113 -8.45 4.39 -11.88
N ALA A 114 -7.59 5.41 -11.98
CA ALA A 114 -7.97 6.79 -12.21
C ALA A 114 -8.04 7.14 -13.70
N ASP A 115 -8.92 8.07 -14.07
CA ASP A 115 -8.94 8.67 -15.42
C ASP A 115 -7.69 9.52 -15.68
N THR A 116 -7.22 10.20 -14.63
CA THR A 116 -6.02 11.06 -14.66
C THR A 116 -5.21 10.86 -13.40
N ILE A 117 -3.90 10.74 -13.53
CA ILE A 117 -2.95 10.72 -12.42
C ILE A 117 -2.20 12.06 -12.42
N GLN A 118 -2.15 12.76 -11.29
CA GLN A 118 -1.33 13.96 -11.14
C GLN A 118 -0.15 13.64 -10.24
N MET A 119 1.05 13.76 -10.79
CA MET A 119 2.30 13.39 -10.12
C MET A 119 3.09 14.63 -9.71
N GLY A 120 3.51 14.68 -8.45
CA GLY A 120 4.41 15.72 -7.93
C GLY A 120 5.88 15.47 -8.31
N PRO A 121 6.77 16.42 -8.02
CA PRO A 121 8.19 16.31 -8.35
C PRO A 121 8.92 15.17 -7.61
N LEU A 122 8.42 14.75 -6.44
CA LEU A 122 8.95 13.64 -5.66
C LEU A 122 8.23 12.32 -5.94
N SER A 123 7.24 12.34 -6.83
CA SER A 123 6.37 11.20 -7.08
C SER A 123 7.01 10.15 -7.96
N PHE A 124 6.70 8.91 -7.67
CA PHE A 124 6.96 7.77 -8.56
C PHE A 124 5.88 6.69 -8.39
N LEU A 125 5.65 5.96 -9.47
CA LEU A 125 4.97 4.67 -9.48
C LEU A 125 6.04 3.57 -9.50
N THR A 126 5.66 2.32 -9.32
CA THR A 126 6.59 1.19 -9.51
C THR A 126 5.97 0.09 -10.36
N ALA A 127 6.78 -0.93 -10.65
CA ALA A 127 6.29 -2.19 -11.18
C ALA A 127 5.22 -2.79 -10.27
N VAL A 128 4.38 -3.64 -10.85
CA VAL A 128 3.28 -4.34 -10.16
C VAL A 128 3.50 -5.86 -10.18
N ASP A 129 4.74 -6.28 -10.47
CA ASP A 129 5.17 -7.66 -10.37
C ASP A 129 4.99 -8.18 -8.94
N THR A 130 4.72 -9.46 -8.80
CA THR A 130 4.41 -10.06 -7.51
C THR A 130 5.57 -10.91 -7.02
N SER A 131 6.06 -10.62 -5.82
CA SER A 131 6.84 -11.55 -5.02
C SER A 131 5.90 -12.33 -4.09
N LEU A 132 6.24 -13.58 -3.81
CA LEU A 132 5.43 -14.49 -3.01
C LEU A 132 6.29 -15.12 -1.91
N GLU A 133 5.80 -15.05 -0.68
CA GLU A 133 6.19 -15.95 0.40
C GLU A 133 5.21 -17.12 0.42
N HIS A 134 5.73 -18.33 0.37
CA HIS A 134 4.96 -19.56 0.40
C HIS A 134 5.52 -20.46 1.49
N ASP A 135 4.71 -21.27 2.14
CA ASP A 135 5.15 -22.19 3.22
C ASP A 135 6.30 -23.10 2.81
N LEU A 136 6.47 -23.32 1.52
CA LEU A 136 7.57 -24.11 0.92
C LEU A 136 8.67 -23.24 0.30
N SER A 137 8.67 -21.93 0.54
CA SER A 137 9.77 -21.05 0.16
C SER A 137 11.05 -21.37 0.93
N PRO A 138 12.24 -21.09 0.37
CA PRO A 138 13.49 -21.20 1.10
C PRO A 138 13.46 -20.37 2.39
N LEU A 139 14.24 -20.79 3.38
CA LEU A 139 14.45 -20.06 4.62
C LEU A 139 15.78 -19.29 4.55
N ASP A 140 15.80 -18.09 5.10
CA ASP A 140 17.02 -17.35 5.33
C ASP A 140 17.76 -17.83 6.62
N HIS A 141 18.90 -17.21 6.93
CA HIS A 141 19.71 -17.56 8.10
C HIS A 141 19.03 -17.25 9.45
N THR A 142 17.90 -16.56 9.45
CA THR A 142 17.08 -16.24 10.63
C THR A 142 15.78 -17.04 10.67
N ASN A 143 15.65 -18.08 9.80
CA ASN A 143 14.46 -18.93 9.66
C ASN A 143 13.21 -18.17 9.19
N ASN A 144 13.36 -17.05 8.49
CA ASN A 144 12.24 -16.40 7.82
C ASN A 144 12.09 -16.94 6.40
N LEU A 145 10.85 -17.00 5.93
CA LEU A 145 10.56 -17.35 4.54
C LEU A 145 11.14 -16.28 3.60
N VAL A 146 11.83 -16.73 2.55
CA VAL A 146 12.34 -15.85 1.51
C VAL A 146 11.24 -15.61 0.49
N ALA A 147 10.90 -14.35 0.26
CA ALA A 147 10.03 -13.96 -0.84
C ALA A 147 10.75 -14.19 -2.17
N VAL A 148 10.10 -14.88 -3.09
CA VAL A 148 10.60 -15.15 -4.45
C VAL A 148 9.70 -14.48 -5.46
N SER A 149 10.25 -13.89 -6.52
CA SER A 149 9.46 -13.32 -7.61
C SER A 149 9.50 -14.19 -8.86
N HIS A 150 8.43 -14.13 -9.65
CA HIS A 150 8.38 -14.82 -10.94
C HIS A 150 9.47 -14.30 -11.89
N ASP A 151 9.72 -13.00 -11.90
CA ASP A 151 10.73 -12.37 -12.75
C ASP A 151 12.15 -12.84 -12.40
N GLU A 152 12.47 -13.07 -11.12
CA GLU A 152 13.78 -13.63 -10.70
C GLU A 152 13.98 -15.04 -11.24
N VAL A 153 12.96 -15.90 -11.13
CA VAL A 153 13.00 -17.26 -11.67
C VAL A 153 13.21 -17.24 -13.20
N GLU A 154 12.44 -16.43 -13.91
CA GLU A 154 12.57 -16.26 -15.36
C GLU A 154 13.96 -15.75 -15.78
N ARG A 155 14.53 -14.79 -15.00
CA ARG A 155 15.90 -14.29 -15.24
C ARG A 155 16.94 -15.36 -15.05
N VAL A 156 16.85 -16.18 -14.03
CA VAL A 156 17.76 -17.32 -13.81
C VAL A 156 17.69 -18.29 -14.98
N ILE A 157 16.48 -18.64 -15.44
CA ILE A 157 16.28 -19.54 -16.58
C ILE A 157 16.86 -18.94 -17.86
N ARG A 158 16.66 -17.65 -18.11
CA ARG A 158 17.22 -16.95 -19.27
C ARG A 158 18.74 -16.94 -19.23
N LEU A 159 19.35 -16.55 -18.11
CA LEU A 159 20.81 -16.55 -17.95
C LEU A 159 21.42 -17.94 -18.16
N TRP A 160 20.73 -18.98 -17.69
CA TRP A 160 21.15 -20.37 -17.92
C TRP A 160 21.17 -20.71 -19.40
N LYS A 161 20.12 -20.33 -20.14
CA LYS A 161 20.04 -20.57 -21.60
C LYS A 161 21.11 -19.79 -22.37
N GLU A 162 21.33 -18.50 -22.00
CA GLU A 162 22.30 -17.63 -22.67
C GLU A 162 23.75 -18.06 -22.46
N THR A 163 24.07 -18.66 -21.32
CA THR A 163 25.45 -19.14 -21.03
C THR A 163 25.81 -20.45 -21.67
N GLY A 164 24.91 -21.08 -22.45
CA GLY A 164 25.14 -22.33 -23.15
C GLY A 164 25.37 -23.56 -22.24
N ARG A 165 25.34 -23.39 -20.92
CA ARG A 165 25.55 -24.47 -19.95
C ARG A 165 24.37 -25.45 -19.85
N GLY A 166 23.28 -25.19 -20.57
CA GLY A 166 22.03 -25.92 -20.47
C GLY A 166 21.71 -26.80 -21.67
N ALA A 167 22.65 -27.07 -22.61
CA ALA A 167 22.37 -27.94 -23.75
C ALA A 167 22.02 -29.36 -23.25
N GLY A 168 20.74 -29.71 -23.31
CA GLY A 168 20.23 -31.03 -22.90
C GLY A 168 19.74 -31.12 -21.43
N VAL A 169 19.84 -30.08 -20.61
CA VAL A 169 19.35 -30.06 -19.23
C VAL A 169 18.13 -29.13 -19.11
N ASN A 170 17.06 -29.65 -18.54
CA ASN A 170 15.89 -28.80 -18.22
C ASN A 170 16.24 -27.91 -17.02
N PRO A 171 16.25 -26.56 -17.17
CA PRO A 171 16.63 -25.65 -16.09
C PRO A 171 15.73 -25.77 -14.86
N TYR A 172 14.49 -26.18 -15.02
CA TYR A 172 13.58 -26.42 -13.89
C TYR A 172 14.03 -27.58 -13.01
N GLN A 173 14.64 -28.66 -13.59
CA GLN A 173 15.16 -29.77 -12.80
C GLN A 173 16.30 -29.33 -11.86
N GLU A 174 17.13 -28.38 -12.30
CA GLU A 174 18.17 -27.81 -11.44
C GLU A 174 17.58 -26.87 -10.38
N LEU A 175 16.59 -26.04 -10.75
CA LEU A 175 15.90 -25.14 -9.81
C LEU A 175 15.15 -25.92 -8.71
N TYR A 176 14.60 -27.11 -9.01
CA TYR A 176 13.87 -27.92 -8.02
C TYR A 176 14.74 -28.39 -6.85
N LYS A 177 16.06 -28.32 -6.96
CA LYS A 177 16.98 -28.59 -5.84
C LYS A 177 16.94 -27.49 -4.78
N TYR A 178 16.51 -26.28 -5.13
CA TYR A 178 16.54 -25.08 -4.31
C TYR A 178 15.15 -24.46 -4.09
N LEU A 179 14.25 -24.64 -5.07
CA LEU A 179 12.88 -24.14 -5.03
C LEU A 179 11.90 -25.29 -5.23
N HIS A 180 10.96 -25.41 -4.31
CA HIS A 180 9.92 -26.42 -4.45
C HIS A 180 9.04 -26.14 -5.69
N PRO A 181 8.68 -27.16 -6.53
CA PRO A 181 7.87 -26.94 -7.74
C PRO A 181 6.55 -26.20 -7.52
N LEU A 182 5.89 -26.41 -6.37
CA LEU A 182 4.66 -25.70 -6.02
C LEU A 182 4.88 -24.19 -5.82
N VAL A 183 6.07 -23.77 -5.37
CA VAL A 183 6.43 -22.34 -5.27
C VAL A 183 6.48 -21.73 -6.66
N ILE A 184 7.13 -22.42 -7.63
CA ILE A 184 7.21 -21.95 -9.03
C ILE A 184 5.80 -21.82 -9.63
N GLY A 185 4.94 -22.82 -9.42
CA GLY A 185 3.55 -22.77 -9.88
C GLY A 185 2.73 -21.67 -9.22
N ALA A 186 2.97 -21.39 -7.93
CA ALA A 186 2.32 -20.29 -7.21
C ALA A 186 2.78 -18.92 -7.73
N LEU A 187 4.06 -18.77 -8.09
CA LEU A 187 4.63 -17.57 -8.71
C LEU A 187 4.01 -17.27 -10.08
N ASP A 188 3.89 -18.26 -10.95
CA ASP A 188 3.25 -18.13 -12.26
C ASP A 188 1.79 -17.69 -12.12
N ARG A 189 1.06 -18.31 -11.20
CA ARG A 189 -0.32 -17.91 -10.87
C ARG A 189 -0.41 -16.48 -10.35
N ALA A 190 0.50 -16.07 -9.46
CA ALA A 190 0.53 -14.71 -8.90
C ALA A 190 0.83 -13.66 -9.98
N SER A 191 1.77 -13.95 -10.90
CA SER A 191 2.07 -13.08 -12.04
C SER A 191 0.87 -12.96 -12.99
N SER A 192 0.22 -14.09 -13.32
CA SER A 192 -0.99 -14.11 -14.13
C SER A 192 -2.13 -13.31 -13.49
N LEU A 193 -2.30 -13.42 -12.16
CA LEU A 193 -3.27 -12.63 -11.40
C LEU A 193 -2.96 -11.14 -11.49
N SER A 194 -1.72 -10.72 -11.28
CA SER A 194 -1.32 -9.32 -11.39
C SER A 194 -1.64 -8.71 -12.75
N LEU A 195 -1.35 -9.45 -13.84
CA LEU A 195 -1.72 -9.04 -15.20
C LEU A 195 -3.24 -8.88 -15.36
N MET A 196 -4.01 -9.84 -14.85
CA MET A 196 -5.48 -9.80 -14.91
C MET A 196 -6.02 -8.59 -14.14
N LEU A 197 -5.53 -8.33 -12.93
CA LEU A 197 -5.93 -7.18 -12.12
C LEU A 197 -5.64 -5.85 -12.83
N CYS A 198 -4.46 -5.68 -13.41
CA CYS A 198 -4.12 -4.48 -14.17
C CYS A 198 -5.06 -4.26 -15.36
N ARG A 199 -5.37 -5.32 -16.13
CA ARG A 199 -6.29 -5.23 -17.27
C ARG A 199 -7.68 -4.81 -16.82
N GLU A 200 -8.18 -5.40 -15.78
CA GLU A 200 -9.52 -5.10 -15.25
C GLU A 200 -9.58 -3.66 -14.71
N ILE A 201 -8.58 -3.24 -13.92
CA ILE A 201 -8.49 -1.89 -13.37
C ILE A 201 -8.43 -0.83 -14.50
N LEU A 202 -7.56 -1.02 -15.49
CA LEU A 202 -7.47 -0.11 -16.64
C LEU A 202 -8.76 -0.09 -17.47
N GLY A 203 -9.46 -1.21 -17.55
CA GLY A 203 -10.71 -1.37 -18.28
C GLY A 203 -11.86 -0.49 -17.77
N TYR A 204 -11.79 0.03 -16.53
CA TYR A 204 -12.81 0.96 -16.02
C TYR A 204 -12.85 2.29 -16.79
N HIS A 205 -11.74 2.73 -17.40
CA HIS A 205 -11.67 4.02 -18.09
C HIS A 205 -11.01 3.97 -19.48
N MET A 206 -10.27 2.91 -19.81
CA MET A 206 -9.68 2.70 -21.12
C MET A 206 -10.52 1.71 -21.94
N ARG A 207 -10.64 1.97 -23.27
CA ARG A 207 -11.36 1.08 -24.19
C ARG A 207 -10.45 0.35 -25.18
N ASP A 208 -9.21 0.81 -25.35
CA ASP A 208 -8.22 0.19 -26.24
C ASP A 208 -7.57 -1.02 -25.57
N ALA A 209 -8.05 -2.21 -25.92
CA ALA A 209 -7.56 -3.47 -25.38
C ALA A 209 -6.06 -3.71 -25.64
N LYS A 210 -5.54 -3.27 -26.81
CA LYS A 210 -4.10 -3.40 -27.12
C LYS A 210 -3.25 -2.51 -26.24
N LYS A 211 -3.74 -1.31 -25.96
CA LYS A 211 -3.08 -0.36 -25.03
C LYS A 211 -3.10 -0.88 -23.61
N ILE A 212 -4.23 -1.38 -23.14
CA ILE A 212 -4.37 -2.02 -21.81
C ILE A 212 -3.37 -3.17 -21.67
N GLU A 213 -3.32 -4.08 -22.63
CA GLU A 213 -2.42 -5.22 -22.62
C GLU A 213 -0.95 -4.79 -22.56
N ARG A 214 -0.56 -3.82 -23.38
CA ARG A 214 0.81 -3.30 -23.42
C ARG A 214 1.22 -2.69 -22.06
N ILE A 215 0.35 -1.85 -21.47
CA ILE A 215 0.61 -1.23 -20.17
C ILE A 215 0.73 -2.29 -19.09
N SER A 216 -0.22 -3.23 -19.03
CA SER A 216 -0.25 -4.29 -18.03
C SER A 216 1.01 -5.15 -18.07
N ARG A 217 1.43 -5.61 -19.26
CA ARG A 217 2.67 -6.39 -19.43
C ARG A 217 3.90 -5.58 -19.04
N ARG A 218 3.97 -4.31 -19.46
CA ARG A 218 5.13 -3.47 -19.17
C ARG A 218 5.32 -3.29 -17.66
N LEU A 219 4.24 -3.02 -16.93
CA LEU A 219 4.27 -2.83 -15.49
C LEU A 219 4.54 -4.13 -14.71
N ASN A 220 4.11 -5.29 -15.26
CA ASN A 220 4.25 -6.57 -14.56
C ASN A 220 5.65 -7.21 -14.73
N SER A 221 6.28 -7.10 -15.93
CA SER A 221 7.44 -7.96 -16.22
C SER A 221 8.60 -7.27 -16.94
N SER A 222 8.54 -5.97 -17.22
CA SER A 222 9.57 -5.32 -18.03
C SER A 222 10.56 -4.48 -17.24
N TYR A 223 10.30 -4.22 -15.97
CA TYR A 223 11.21 -3.47 -15.11
C TYR A 223 12.23 -4.38 -14.43
N PRO A 224 13.50 -3.96 -14.31
CA PRO A 224 14.56 -4.80 -13.78
C PRO A 224 14.50 -5.00 -12.25
N ALA A 225 13.70 -4.19 -11.56
CA ALA A 225 13.51 -4.26 -10.12
C ALA A 225 12.09 -3.81 -9.75
N HIS A 226 11.51 -4.46 -8.73
CA HIS A 226 10.18 -4.12 -8.21
C HIS A 226 10.06 -2.65 -7.82
N GLN A 227 11.10 -2.09 -7.21
CA GLN A 227 11.13 -0.71 -6.73
C GLN A 227 11.67 0.30 -7.75
N TYR A 228 11.80 -0.09 -9.04
CA TYR A 228 12.20 0.85 -10.08
C TYR A 228 11.25 2.06 -10.12
N PRO A 229 11.76 3.31 -9.95
CA PRO A 229 10.90 4.49 -9.86
C PRO A 229 10.44 4.92 -11.26
N ILE A 230 9.19 4.64 -11.57
CA ILE A 230 8.53 5.08 -12.80
C ILE A 230 8.10 6.53 -12.60
N THR A 231 8.85 7.46 -13.17
CA THR A 231 8.59 8.90 -13.09
C THR A 231 7.40 9.33 -13.96
N SER A 232 6.92 10.56 -13.80
CA SER A 232 5.83 11.11 -14.61
C SER A 232 6.11 11.06 -16.12
N ARG A 233 7.37 11.27 -16.53
CA ARG A 233 7.82 11.16 -17.93
C ARG A 233 7.60 9.75 -18.47
N GLU A 234 8.02 8.75 -17.72
CA GLU A 234 7.93 7.36 -18.13
C GLU A 234 6.49 6.85 -18.08
N ALA A 235 5.71 7.24 -17.08
CA ALA A 235 4.29 6.92 -16.98
C ALA A 235 3.48 7.46 -18.17
N ARG A 236 3.81 8.68 -18.66
CA ARG A 236 3.25 9.20 -19.91
C ARG A 236 3.68 8.38 -21.13
N ALA A 237 4.94 7.98 -21.20
CA ALA A 237 5.45 7.15 -22.30
C ALA A 237 4.79 5.75 -22.34
N LEU A 238 4.36 5.21 -21.20
CA LEU A 238 3.54 4.01 -21.13
C LEU A 238 2.15 4.21 -21.74
N GLY A 239 1.69 5.46 -21.83
CA GLY A 239 0.38 5.84 -22.37
C GLY A 239 -0.68 6.11 -21.30
N LEU A 240 -0.29 6.27 -20.03
CA LEU A 240 -1.19 6.73 -18.96
C LEU A 240 -1.50 8.22 -19.13
N ASP A 241 -2.68 8.66 -18.73
CA ASP A 241 -3.00 10.10 -18.65
C ASP A 241 -2.39 10.68 -17.37
N VAL A 242 -1.13 11.11 -17.48
CA VAL A 242 -0.37 11.68 -16.38
C VAL A 242 -0.13 13.15 -16.60
N LYS A 243 -0.49 13.97 -15.62
CA LYS A 243 -0.25 15.42 -15.57
C LYS A 243 0.70 15.76 -14.42
N ASP A 244 1.39 16.88 -14.54
CA ASP A 244 2.15 17.39 -13.42
C ASP A 244 1.20 17.97 -12.37
N LEU A 245 1.51 17.72 -11.11
CA LEU A 245 0.75 18.24 -10.00
C LEU A 245 1.03 19.75 -9.86
N ASP A 246 -0.02 20.52 -9.72
CA ASP A 246 0.07 21.95 -9.49
C ASP A 246 0.88 22.26 -8.21
N PRO A 247 1.83 23.23 -8.23
CA PRO A 247 2.70 23.48 -7.09
C PRO A 247 1.97 23.87 -5.80
N VAL A 248 0.84 24.59 -5.90
CA VAL A 248 0.05 24.95 -4.70
C VAL A 248 -0.60 23.70 -4.09
N ARG A 249 -1.14 22.84 -4.95
CA ARG A 249 -1.70 21.55 -4.50
C ARG A 249 -0.63 20.64 -3.94
N ASP A 250 0.53 20.56 -4.60
CA ASP A 250 1.66 19.75 -4.10
C ASP A 250 2.08 20.20 -2.70
N GLY A 251 2.26 21.50 -2.49
CA GLY A 251 2.57 22.05 -1.17
C GLY A 251 1.55 21.70 -0.07
N LEU A 252 0.25 21.75 -0.41
CA LEU A 252 -0.80 21.35 0.54
C LEU A 252 -0.81 19.85 0.84
N LEU A 253 -0.51 19.02 -0.17
CA LEU A 253 -0.43 17.57 0.00
C LEU A 253 0.82 17.17 0.78
N GLN A 254 1.94 17.89 0.62
CA GLN A 254 3.14 17.70 1.46
C GLN A 254 2.86 18.10 2.92
N GLU A 255 2.16 19.22 3.16
CA GLU A 255 1.72 19.61 4.51
C GLU A 255 0.85 18.52 5.16
N LEU A 256 -0.08 17.96 4.40
CA LEU A 256 -0.93 16.86 4.88
C LEU A 256 -0.14 15.58 5.16
N ASN A 257 0.81 15.24 4.27
CA ASN A 257 1.69 14.10 4.46
C ASN A 257 2.56 14.23 5.72
N LEU A 258 3.06 15.42 6.04
CA LEU A 258 3.82 15.65 7.27
C LEU A 258 2.98 15.35 8.52
N LEU A 259 1.71 15.79 8.54
CA LEU A 259 0.79 15.49 9.63
C LEU A 259 0.50 13.99 9.75
N TYR A 260 0.26 13.32 8.63
CA TYR A 260 0.07 11.86 8.62
C TYR A 260 1.34 11.12 9.04
N SER A 261 2.51 11.59 8.61
CA SER A 261 3.79 11.00 9.00
C SER A 261 4.05 11.15 10.51
N GLU A 262 3.62 12.28 11.12
CA GLU A 262 3.67 12.45 12.57
C GLU A 262 2.73 11.49 13.29
N MET A 263 1.49 11.32 12.78
CA MET A 263 0.55 10.32 13.30
C MET A 263 1.06 8.89 13.13
N GLY A 264 1.73 8.59 12.01
CA GLY A 264 2.26 7.27 11.66
C GLY A 264 3.64 6.97 12.24
N GLN A 265 4.17 7.80 13.12
CA GLN A 265 5.42 7.48 13.81
C GLN A 265 5.22 6.33 14.78
N ARG A 266 6.07 5.33 14.67
CA ARG A 266 6.07 4.18 15.57
C ARG A 266 6.49 4.59 16.97
N ALA A 267 5.58 4.44 17.94
CA ALA A 267 5.80 4.77 19.34
C ALA A 267 6.14 3.49 20.13
N ILE A 268 7.43 3.22 20.33
CA ILE A 268 7.89 2.06 21.09
C ILE A 268 8.04 2.44 22.56
N THR A 269 7.52 1.60 23.46
CA THR A 269 7.69 1.70 24.88
C THR A 269 8.37 0.44 25.40
N ASP A 270 9.65 0.54 25.76
CA ASP A 270 10.38 -0.60 26.32
C ASP A 270 9.96 -0.83 27.78
N TYR A 271 9.59 -2.05 28.10
CA TYR A 271 9.33 -2.48 29.47
C TYR A 271 10.62 -3.00 30.13
N ASP A 272 11.40 -3.76 29.35
CA ASP A 272 12.73 -4.28 29.69
C ASP A 272 13.47 -4.70 28.40
N GLU A 273 14.59 -5.44 28.52
CA GLU A 273 15.42 -5.86 27.38
C GLU A 273 14.72 -6.88 26.45
N LEU A 274 13.69 -7.55 26.92
CA LEU A 274 13.00 -8.62 26.19
C LEU A 274 11.54 -8.30 25.90
N ASN A 275 11.02 -7.18 26.39
CA ASN A 275 9.60 -6.85 26.26
C ASN A 275 9.43 -5.38 25.89
N HIS A 276 8.64 -5.13 24.86
CA HIS A 276 8.23 -3.78 24.49
C HIS A 276 6.77 -3.73 24.03
N HIS A 277 6.20 -2.55 24.12
CA HIS A 277 4.90 -2.22 23.54
C HIS A 277 5.09 -1.38 22.28
N ASP A 278 4.40 -1.78 21.25
CA ASP A 278 4.38 -1.12 19.95
C ASP A 278 3.05 -0.45 19.71
N ASN A 279 3.10 0.82 19.30
CA ASN A 279 1.89 1.59 19.00
C ASN A 279 2.16 2.47 17.78
N GLU A 280 1.40 2.24 16.69
CA GLU A 280 1.60 2.92 15.42
C GLU A 280 0.28 3.03 14.66
N ILE A 281 0.03 4.16 14.00
CA ILE A 281 -1.05 4.30 13.02
C ILE A 281 -0.48 3.99 11.64
N THR A 282 -0.95 2.92 11.01
CA THR A 282 -0.35 2.42 9.76
C THR A 282 -1.12 2.81 8.51
N ASN A 283 -2.45 2.85 8.55
CA ASN A 283 -3.31 3.18 7.42
C ASN A 283 -4.24 4.33 7.82
N ILE A 284 -4.32 5.37 7.02
CA ILE A 284 -5.20 6.52 7.23
C ILE A 284 -5.99 6.77 5.94
N LEU A 285 -7.32 6.71 6.05
CA LEU A 285 -8.25 7.15 5.03
C LEU A 285 -9.07 8.31 5.61
N GLU A 286 -9.08 9.45 4.93
CA GLU A 286 -9.74 10.63 5.47
C GLU A 286 -10.47 11.40 4.39
N GLY A 287 -11.62 11.90 4.75
CA GLY A 287 -12.41 12.85 3.99
C GLY A 287 -12.88 13.99 4.91
N ARG A 288 -13.63 14.92 4.36
CA ARG A 288 -14.14 16.03 5.14
C ARG A 288 -15.04 15.53 6.28
N GLY A 289 -14.63 15.82 7.52
CA GLY A 289 -15.39 15.51 8.74
C GLY A 289 -15.26 14.10 9.27
N LEU A 290 -14.56 13.20 8.56
CA LEU A 290 -14.37 11.82 8.97
C LEU A 290 -12.96 11.32 8.63
N GLN A 291 -12.26 10.78 9.62
CA GLN A 291 -10.99 10.08 9.48
C GLN A 291 -11.17 8.64 9.95
N VAL A 292 -10.74 7.68 9.15
CA VAL A 292 -10.70 6.25 9.47
C VAL A 292 -9.26 5.79 9.44
N PHE A 293 -8.79 5.11 10.47
CA PHE A 293 -7.40 4.67 10.54
C PHE A 293 -7.24 3.35 11.28
N TYR A 294 -6.20 2.61 10.91
CA TYR A 294 -5.80 1.40 11.63
C TYR A 294 -4.65 1.74 12.57
N GLN A 295 -4.82 1.34 13.83
CA GLN A 295 -3.81 1.49 14.86
C GLN A 295 -3.35 0.12 15.33
N VAL A 296 -2.07 -0.14 15.12
CA VAL A 296 -1.35 -1.29 15.69
C VAL A 296 -1.08 -0.97 17.15
N GLU A 297 -1.42 -1.90 18.04
CA GLU A 297 -1.19 -1.80 19.48
C GLU A 297 -0.90 -3.20 20.00
N LYS A 298 0.39 -3.53 20.19
CA LYS A 298 0.88 -4.88 20.46
C LYS A 298 1.96 -4.88 21.52
N ASP A 299 1.90 -5.87 22.41
CA ASP A 299 3.03 -6.23 23.27
C ASP A 299 3.87 -7.31 22.57
N TRP A 300 5.18 -7.16 22.65
CA TRP A 300 6.14 -8.06 22.06
C TRP A 300 7.07 -8.64 23.12
N HIS A 301 7.42 -9.92 22.96
CA HIS A 301 8.43 -10.61 23.76
C HIS A 301 9.49 -11.21 22.84
N TYR A 302 10.79 -11.00 23.19
CA TYR A 302 11.89 -11.63 22.48
C TYR A 302 12.17 -13.02 23.03
N ARG A 303 11.90 -14.05 22.24
CA ARG A 303 12.24 -15.44 22.55
C ARG A 303 13.68 -15.72 22.18
N LYS A 304 14.56 -15.87 23.17
CA LYS A 304 16.00 -16.10 22.98
C LYS A 304 16.28 -17.41 22.26
N GLU A 305 15.50 -18.46 22.53
CA GLU A 305 15.63 -19.79 21.94
C GLU A 305 15.34 -19.77 20.44
N GLU A 306 14.36 -19.00 20.03
CA GLU A 306 13.92 -18.87 18.64
C GLU A 306 14.56 -17.67 17.92
N ARG A 307 15.29 -16.83 18.66
CA ARG A 307 15.92 -15.58 18.17
C ARG A 307 14.96 -14.65 17.44
N ARG A 308 13.70 -14.58 17.89
CA ARG A 308 12.67 -13.75 17.27
C ARG A 308 11.75 -13.09 18.27
N TRP A 309 11.16 -12.00 17.85
CA TRP A 309 10.08 -11.33 18.54
C TRP A 309 8.76 -12.05 18.28
N VAL A 310 7.98 -12.27 19.32
CA VAL A 310 6.64 -12.86 19.24
C VAL A 310 5.61 -11.94 19.88
N PRO A 311 4.43 -11.76 19.26
CA PRO A 311 3.37 -10.96 19.84
C PRO A 311 2.78 -11.69 21.05
N MET A 312 2.53 -10.93 22.14
CA MET A 312 1.91 -11.44 23.37
C MET A 312 0.45 -11.01 23.50
N ASN A 313 0.20 -9.71 23.37
CA ASN A 313 -1.12 -9.12 23.34
C ASN A 313 -1.27 -8.32 22.06
N ASP A 314 -2.42 -8.44 21.40
CA ASP A 314 -2.76 -7.67 20.21
C ASP A 314 -4.16 -7.06 20.39
N VAL A 315 -4.19 -5.76 20.62
CA VAL A 315 -5.44 -4.98 20.74
C VAL A 315 -5.61 -4.02 19.56
N SER A 316 -4.81 -4.23 18.51
CA SER A 316 -4.87 -3.46 17.26
C SER A 316 -6.29 -3.39 16.72
N ALA A 317 -6.68 -2.24 16.21
CA ALA A 317 -8.03 -2.06 15.69
C ALA A 317 -8.13 -0.89 14.70
N TRP A 318 -9.20 -0.92 13.93
CA TRP A 318 -9.65 0.24 13.18
C TRP A 318 -10.42 1.21 14.07
N TYR A 319 -10.25 2.50 13.82
CA TYR A 319 -10.92 3.58 14.53
C TYR A 319 -11.49 4.61 13.56
N LYS A 320 -12.53 5.29 14.01
CA LYS A 320 -13.10 6.50 13.38
C LYS A 320 -12.90 7.69 14.28
N SER A 321 -12.42 8.78 13.71
CA SER A 321 -12.41 10.10 14.36
C SER A 321 -13.35 11.05 13.63
N ARG A 322 -14.18 11.74 14.37
CA ARG A 322 -15.09 12.77 13.88
C ARG A 322 -15.34 13.83 14.95
N ARG A 323 -15.75 15.02 14.53
CA ARG A 323 -16.15 16.06 15.48
C ARG A 323 -17.62 15.89 15.84
N LYS A 324 -17.94 15.85 17.13
CA LYS A 324 -19.31 15.85 17.68
C LYS A 324 -19.37 16.81 18.86
N ALA A 325 -20.34 17.73 18.86
CA ALA A 325 -20.51 18.75 19.91
C ALA A 325 -19.20 19.48 20.24
N GLY A 326 -18.44 19.92 19.22
CA GLY A 326 -17.20 20.67 19.39
C GLY A 326 -15.95 19.84 19.78
N ARG A 327 -16.10 18.57 20.12
CA ARG A 327 -15.00 17.69 20.53
C ARG A 327 -14.71 16.62 19.48
N VAL A 328 -13.43 16.24 19.31
CA VAL A 328 -13.04 15.09 18.51
C VAL A 328 -13.32 13.81 19.30
N ILE A 329 -14.11 12.93 18.71
CA ILE A 329 -14.46 11.63 19.30
C ILE A 329 -13.79 10.54 18.47
N LYS A 330 -12.98 9.70 19.14
CA LYS A 330 -12.42 8.46 18.61
C LYS A 330 -13.31 7.29 19.02
N THR A 331 -13.77 6.49 18.07
CA THR A 331 -14.57 5.29 18.32
C THR A 331 -13.98 4.10 17.59
N LYS A 332 -14.03 2.91 18.18
CA LYS A 332 -13.61 1.68 17.51
C LYS A 332 -14.52 1.40 16.32
N PHE A 333 -13.92 1.02 15.20
CA PHE A 333 -14.63 0.65 13.98
C PHE A 333 -14.43 -0.85 13.76
N HIS A 334 -15.49 -1.62 13.95
CA HIS A 334 -15.42 -3.06 13.80
C HIS A 334 -15.51 -3.41 12.32
N ILE A 335 -14.34 -3.71 11.72
CA ILE A 335 -14.22 -4.32 10.39
C ILE A 335 -14.05 -5.82 10.62
N ARG A 336 -14.88 -6.62 9.97
CA ARG A 336 -14.84 -8.07 10.02
C ARG A 336 -14.22 -8.63 8.75
#